data_60e306359a5e5471767b6e5010bf7028
#
_entry.id   60e306359a5e5471767b6e5010bf7028
#
_cell.length_a   1.000
_cell.length_b   1.000
_cell.length_c   1.000
_cell.angle_alpha   90.00
_cell.angle_beta   90.00
_cell.angle_gamma   90.00
#
_symmetry.space_group_name_H-M   'P 1'
#
loop_
_entity.id
_entity.type
_entity.pdbx_description
1 polymer ?
#
loop_
_entity_poly.entity_id
_entity_poly.type
_entity_poly.pdbx_seq_one_letter_code
_entity_poly.pdbx_strand_id
1 'polypeptide(L)'
;MYDRYGKIIYSFAYRLTRDTTLSEECVQDVFVTLWRRAADFDPTRAKLTTWLFVVARNRAIELGRQKNRRPELRDDLEPVGSAPDPADLVAVTDESQRVAEAMAELPEDQLAVLRLSYFDGLSHSEISEVIGIPLGTVKGRMRLALERLRSLSDTYDLQAER
;
A
#
# COMPACT_ATOMS: atom_id res chain seq x y z
N MET A 1 13.95 8.06 -13.18
CA MET A 1 12.78 7.28 -12.69
C MET A 1 13.05 6.72 -11.31
N TYR A 2 14.19 6.05 -11.08
CA TYR A 2 14.61 5.55 -9.75
C TYR A 2 14.67 6.69 -8.71
N ASP A 3 15.35 7.80 -9.02
CA ASP A 3 15.48 8.96 -8.11
C ASP A 3 14.13 9.58 -7.72
N ARG A 4 13.15 9.51 -8.62
CA ARG A 4 11.83 10.08 -8.38
C ARG A 4 10.91 9.20 -7.52
N TYR A 5 10.97 7.89 -7.69
CA TYR A 5 10.03 6.96 -7.05
C TYR A 5 10.67 6.06 -6.01
N GLY A 6 11.99 5.88 -6.03
CA GLY A 6 12.70 4.95 -5.15
C GLY A 6 12.48 5.24 -3.67
N LYS A 7 12.60 6.52 -3.26
CA LYS A 7 12.40 6.93 -1.87
C LYS A 7 10.96 6.68 -1.39
N ILE A 8 9.98 6.96 -2.24
CA ILE A 8 8.55 6.80 -1.92
C ILE A 8 8.22 5.31 -1.79
N ILE A 9 8.71 4.48 -2.74
CA ILE A 9 8.52 3.02 -2.70
C ILE A 9 9.21 2.42 -1.47
N TYR A 10 10.42 2.87 -1.14
CA TYR A 10 11.14 2.43 0.05
C TYR A 10 10.35 2.71 1.33
N SER A 11 9.89 3.94 1.51
CA SER A 11 9.10 4.32 2.69
C SER A 11 7.80 3.53 2.80
N PHE A 12 7.15 3.29 1.66
CA PHE A 12 5.95 2.47 1.61
C PHE A 12 6.24 1.00 1.99
N ALA A 13 7.30 0.41 1.44
CA ALA A 13 7.73 -0.95 1.77
C ALA A 13 8.12 -1.07 3.24
N TYR A 14 8.85 -0.09 3.79
CA TYR A 14 9.25 -0.07 5.19
C TYR A 14 8.07 -0.02 6.17
N ARG A 15 6.99 0.68 5.81
CA ARG A 15 5.76 0.68 6.62
C ARG A 15 5.14 -0.70 6.74
N LEU A 16 5.24 -1.53 5.70
CA LEU A 16 4.68 -2.88 5.66
C LEU A 16 5.62 -3.93 6.27
N THR A 17 6.92 -3.81 6.02
CA THR A 17 7.91 -4.83 6.42
C THR A 17 8.54 -4.56 7.78
N ARG A 18 8.66 -3.26 8.15
CA ARG A 18 9.43 -2.79 9.32
C ARG A 18 10.88 -3.30 9.30
N ASP A 19 11.45 -3.43 8.10
CA ASP A 19 12.77 -4.00 7.85
C ASP A 19 13.45 -3.26 6.72
N THR A 20 14.67 -2.77 6.96
CA THR A 20 15.46 -1.98 6.00
C THR A 20 15.87 -2.83 4.80
N THR A 21 16.39 -4.03 5.05
CA THR A 21 16.87 -4.94 4.01
C THR A 21 15.74 -5.38 3.09
N LEU A 22 14.59 -5.77 3.67
CA LEU A 22 13.43 -6.15 2.88
C LEU A 22 12.85 -4.96 2.09
N SER A 23 12.96 -3.77 2.63
CA SER A 23 12.50 -2.55 1.94
C SER A 23 13.37 -2.22 0.74
N GLU A 24 14.70 -2.36 0.87
CA GLU A 24 15.64 -2.19 -0.23
C GLU A 24 15.43 -3.25 -1.32
N GLU A 25 15.28 -4.52 -0.92
CA GLU A 25 14.94 -5.62 -1.84
C GLU A 25 13.63 -5.34 -2.57
N CYS A 26 12.61 -4.89 -1.86
CA CYS A 26 11.33 -4.51 -2.45
C CYS A 26 11.50 -3.43 -3.53
N VAL A 27 12.27 -2.37 -3.26
CA VAL A 27 12.54 -1.31 -4.24
C VAL A 27 13.21 -1.89 -5.49
N GLN A 28 14.25 -2.71 -5.32
CA GLN A 28 14.95 -3.34 -6.45
C GLN A 28 13.99 -4.18 -7.30
N ASP A 29 13.20 -5.03 -6.67
CA ASP A 29 12.26 -5.91 -7.35
C ASP A 29 11.16 -5.15 -8.10
N VAL A 30 10.67 -4.04 -7.53
CA VAL A 30 9.69 -3.17 -8.20
C VAL A 30 10.27 -2.60 -9.49
N PHE A 31 11.52 -2.11 -9.48
CA PHE A 31 12.14 -1.55 -10.67
C PHE A 31 12.52 -2.63 -11.69
N VAL A 32 12.96 -3.80 -11.25
CA VAL A 32 13.17 -4.97 -12.14
C VAL A 32 11.85 -5.38 -12.79
N THR A 33 10.76 -5.41 -12.04
CA THR A 33 9.42 -5.74 -12.56
C THR A 33 8.95 -4.69 -13.55
N LEU A 34 9.17 -3.41 -13.25
CA LEU A 34 8.86 -2.31 -14.17
C LEU A 34 9.62 -2.49 -15.49
N TRP A 35 10.91 -2.77 -15.42
CA TRP A 35 11.73 -2.94 -16.62
C TRP A 35 11.27 -4.14 -17.47
N ARG A 36 10.96 -5.26 -16.82
CA ARG A 36 10.51 -6.49 -17.51
C ARG A 36 9.11 -6.37 -18.09
N ARG A 37 8.23 -5.62 -17.43
CA ARG A 37 6.82 -5.50 -17.79
C ARG A 37 6.43 -4.13 -18.34
N ALA A 38 7.40 -3.32 -18.74
CA ALA A 38 7.13 -1.98 -19.29
C ALA A 38 6.20 -2.04 -20.51
N ALA A 39 6.31 -3.10 -21.32
CA ALA A 39 5.46 -3.31 -22.49
C ALA A 39 4.01 -3.68 -22.14
N ASP A 40 3.79 -4.25 -20.95
CA ASP A 40 2.44 -4.65 -20.48
C ASP A 40 1.70 -3.48 -19.81
N PHE A 41 2.41 -2.37 -19.56
CA PHE A 41 1.81 -1.20 -18.92
C PHE A 41 0.95 -0.42 -19.90
N ASP A 42 -0.34 -0.32 -19.58
CA ASP A 42 -1.32 0.47 -20.34
C ASP A 42 -1.64 1.77 -19.58
N PRO A 43 -1.14 2.92 -20.05
CA PRO A 43 -1.37 4.22 -19.41
C PRO A 43 -2.84 4.68 -19.46
N THR A 44 -3.67 4.06 -20.30
CA THR A 44 -5.11 4.38 -20.37
C THR A 44 -5.90 3.75 -19.22
N ARG A 45 -5.36 2.69 -18.59
CA ARG A 45 -6.03 1.93 -17.53
C ARG A 45 -5.64 2.41 -16.13
N ALA A 46 -4.42 2.87 -15.94
CA ALA A 46 -3.94 3.33 -14.63
C ALA A 46 -2.73 4.27 -14.77
N LYS A 47 -2.56 5.17 -13.80
CA LYS A 47 -1.32 5.96 -13.66
C LYS A 47 -0.14 5.01 -13.33
N LEU A 48 1.06 5.32 -13.82
CA LEU A 48 2.27 4.54 -13.53
C LEU A 48 2.53 4.42 -12.01
N THR A 49 2.27 5.50 -11.27
CA THR A 49 2.38 5.52 -9.81
C THR A 49 1.50 4.46 -9.16
N THR A 50 0.23 4.38 -9.56
CA THR A 50 -0.72 3.37 -9.05
C THR A 50 -0.21 1.95 -9.30
N TRP A 51 0.30 1.69 -10.52
CA TRP A 51 0.87 0.39 -10.86
C TRP A 51 2.10 0.06 -10.00
N LEU A 52 3.02 1.02 -9.83
CA LEU A 52 4.21 0.85 -8.98
C LEU A 52 3.85 0.53 -7.53
N PHE A 53 2.86 1.22 -6.95
CA PHE A 53 2.42 0.95 -5.58
C PHE A 53 1.74 -0.42 -5.42
N VAL A 54 0.99 -0.88 -6.42
CA VAL A 54 0.41 -2.23 -6.40
C VAL A 54 1.50 -3.29 -6.41
N VAL A 55 2.52 -3.13 -7.26
CA VAL A 55 3.66 -4.06 -7.33
C VAL A 55 4.45 -4.03 -6.01
N ALA A 56 4.76 -2.83 -5.50
CA ALA A 56 5.49 -2.65 -4.24
C ALA A 56 4.76 -3.29 -3.06
N ARG A 57 3.43 -3.07 -2.96
CA ARG A 57 2.63 -3.66 -1.90
C ARG A 57 2.68 -5.18 -1.92
N ASN A 58 2.42 -5.78 -3.07
CA ASN A 58 2.42 -7.22 -3.20
C ASN A 58 3.79 -7.82 -2.85
N ARG A 59 4.87 -7.17 -3.29
CA ARG A 59 6.22 -7.62 -3.01
C ARG A 59 6.61 -7.47 -1.54
N ALA A 60 6.30 -6.34 -0.92
CA ALA A 60 6.57 -6.10 0.50
C ALA A 60 5.85 -7.12 1.40
N ILE A 61 4.58 -7.42 1.10
CA ILE A 61 3.81 -8.43 1.84
C ILE A 61 4.43 -9.82 1.66
N GLU A 62 4.84 -10.18 0.44
CA GLU A 62 5.48 -11.47 0.16
C GLU A 62 6.79 -11.62 0.92
N LEU A 63 7.65 -10.61 0.88
CA LEU A 63 8.93 -10.60 1.61
C LEU A 63 8.72 -10.71 3.13
N GLY A 64 7.79 -9.95 3.67
CA GLY A 64 7.44 -10.03 5.10
C GLY A 64 6.97 -11.43 5.50
N ARG A 65 6.14 -12.08 4.68
CA ARG A 65 5.69 -13.46 4.91
C ARG A 65 6.82 -14.48 4.81
N GLN A 66 7.73 -14.32 3.86
CA GLN A 66 8.90 -15.19 3.72
C GLN A 66 9.81 -15.10 4.95
N LYS A 67 10.07 -13.88 5.46
CA LYS A 67 10.84 -13.68 6.69
C LYS A 67 10.17 -14.34 7.89
N ASN A 68 8.87 -14.18 8.06
CA ASN A 68 8.13 -14.78 9.17
C ASN A 68 8.10 -16.32 9.12
N ARG A 69 8.23 -16.92 7.95
CA ARG A 69 8.35 -18.39 7.78
C ARG A 69 9.76 -18.93 8.05
N ARG A 70 10.78 -18.06 8.10
CA ARG A 70 12.18 -18.41 8.37
C ARG A 70 12.69 -17.66 9.60
N PRO A 71 12.31 -18.06 10.83
CA PRO A 71 12.68 -17.33 12.04
C PRO A 71 14.19 -17.33 12.33
N GLU A 72 14.96 -18.20 11.70
CA GLU A 72 16.43 -18.34 11.90
C GLU A 72 17.24 -17.15 11.35
N LEU A 73 16.64 -16.23 10.59
CA LEU A 73 17.29 -15.02 10.07
C LEU A 73 16.93 -13.76 10.86
N ARG A 74 16.57 -13.90 12.12
CA ARG A 74 16.48 -12.76 13.03
C ARG A 74 17.88 -12.37 13.49
N ASP A 75 18.60 -11.69 12.63
CA ASP A 75 19.70 -10.85 13.08
C ASP A 75 19.10 -9.70 13.89
N ASP A 76 19.70 -9.50 15.07
CA ASP A 76 19.35 -8.41 16.00
C ASP A 76 19.42 -7.09 15.23
N LEU A 77 18.25 -6.59 14.85
CA LEU A 77 18.14 -5.30 14.17
C LEU A 77 18.35 -4.22 15.24
N GLU A 78 19.54 -3.65 15.26
CA GLU A 78 19.74 -2.35 15.89
C GLU A 78 18.70 -1.37 15.33
N PRO A 79 18.15 -0.48 16.14
CA PRO A 79 17.28 0.57 15.67
C PRO A 79 18.12 1.52 14.80
N VAL A 80 18.22 1.24 13.54
CA VAL A 80 18.78 2.16 12.56
C VAL A 80 17.89 3.38 12.54
N GLY A 81 18.54 4.54 12.73
CA GLY A 81 17.97 5.85 12.96
C GLY A 81 16.65 6.08 12.23
N SER A 82 15.77 6.78 12.93
CA SER A 82 14.47 7.26 12.53
C SER A 82 14.25 7.20 11.01
N ALA A 83 13.51 6.19 10.56
CA ALA A 83 12.98 6.24 9.19
C ALA A 83 12.30 7.59 9.02
N PRO A 84 12.50 8.29 7.89
CA PRO A 84 11.84 9.56 7.65
C PRO A 84 10.35 9.38 7.95
N ASP A 85 9.80 10.29 8.75
CA ASP A 85 8.36 10.29 9.02
C ASP A 85 7.65 10.24 7.66
N PRO A 86 6.67 9.36 7.47
CA PRO A 86 5.88 9.34 6.25
C PRO A 86 5.26 10.70 5.91
N ALA A 87 5.06 11.55 6.92
CA ALA A 87 4.67 12.95 6.74
C ALA A 87 5.76 13.80 6.09
N ASP A 88 7.05 13.46 6.26
CA ASP A 88 8.17 14.18 5.66
C ASP A 88 8.45 13.77 4.20
N LEU A 89 7.93 12.62 3.76
CA LEU A 89 8.18 12.07 2.43
C LEU A 89 7.01 12.20 1.46
N VAL A 90 5.82 12.29 1.97
CA VAL A 90 4.66 12.78 1.25
C VAL A 90 4.60 14.26 1.56
N ALA A 91 5.15 15.12 0.69
CA ALA A 91 4.61 16.46 0.62
C ALA A 91 3.10 16.26 0.65
N VAL A 92 2.41 16.84 1.66
CA VAL A 92 0.95 16.78 1.76
C VAL A 92 0.46 17.39 0.45
N THR A 93 0.28 16.54 -0.54
CA THR A 93 -0.29 16.94 -1.82
C THR A 93 -1.78 17.04 -1.57
N ASP A 94 -2.43 17.95 -2.24
CA ASP A 94 -3.91 18.05 -2.22
C ASP A 94 -4.55 16.66 -2.46
N GLU A 95 -3.89 15.79 -3.24
CA GLU A 95 -4.33 14.42 -3.51
C GLU A 95 -4.26 13.51 -2.26
N SER A 96 -3.22 13.62 -1.42
CA SER A 96 -3.11 12.84 -0.18
C SER A 96 -4.11 13.29 0.88
N GLN A 97 -4.41 14.57 0.93
CA GLN A 97 -5.42 15.13 1.82
C GLN A 97 -6.84 14.68 1.40
N ARG A 98 -7.15 14.73 0.11
CA ARG A 98 -8.43 14.22 -0.44
C ARG A 98 -8.64 12.74 -0.15
N VAL A 99 -7.59 11.92 -0.28
CA VAL A 99 -7.67 10.49 0.08
C VAL A 99 -7.96 10.32 1.57
N ALA A 100 -7.30 11.09 2.44
CA ALA A 100 -7.53 11.03 3.89
C ALA A 100 -8.97 11.44 4.25
N GLU A 101 -9.49 12.50 3.63
CA GLU A 101 -10.87 12.96 3.79
C GLU A 101 -11.86 11.90 3.31
N ALA A 102 -11.65 11.33 2.12
CA ALA A 102 -12.49 10.26 1.60
C ALA A 102 -12.47 9.00 2.50
N MET A 103 -11.31 8.66 3.08
CA MET A 103 -11.22 7.56 4.05
C MET A 103 -11.97 7.85 5.34
N ALA A 104 -12.02 9.11 5.79
CA ALA A 104 -12.75 9.52 6.99
C ALA A 104 -14.28 9.42 6.81
N GLU A 105 -14.78 9.45 5.57
CA GLU A 105 -16.20 9.27 5.25
C GLU A 105 -16.64 7.80 5.18
N LEU A 106 -15.69 6.85 5.24
CA LEU A 106 -16.04 5.43 5.23
C LEU A 106 -16.68 5.01 6.57
N PRO A 107 -17.70 4.13 6.55
CA PRO A 107 -18.14 3.44 7.74
C PRO A 107 -16.98 2.71 8.43
N GLU A 108 -17.00 2.71 9.76
CA GLU A 108 -15.91 2.18 10.58
C GLU A 108 -15.56 0.72 10.23
N ASP A 109 -16.58 -0.10 9.97
CA ASP A 109 -16.40 -1.51 9.60
C ASP A 109 -15.74 -1.70 8.22
N GLN A 110 -15.98 -0.79 7.28
CA GLN A 110 -15.32 -0.78 5.96
C GLN A 110 -13.91 -0.22 6.07
N LEU A 111 -13.71 0.84 6.85
CA LEU A 111 -12.41 1.43 7.11
C LEU A 111 -11.48 0.45 7.82
N ALA A 112 -11.98 -0.31 8.80
CA ALA A 112 -11.21 -1.33 9.51
C ALA A 112 -10.67 -2.41 8.57
N VAL A 113 -11.51 -2.97 7.70
CA VAL A 113 -11.08 -3.98 6.72
C VAL A 113 -10.08 -3.40 5.72
N LEU A 114 -10.29 -2.16 5.28
CA LEU A 114 -9.39 -1.47 4.37
C LEU A 114 -8.00 -1.26 5.02
N ARG A 115 -7.96 -0.81 6.29
CA ARG A 115 -6.71 -0.61 7.04
C ARG A 115 -5.94 -1.92 7.20
N LEU A 116 -6.57 -2.96 7.69
CA LEU A 116 -5.95 -4.27 7.88
C LEU A 116 -5.37 -4.82 6.57
N SER A 117 -6.07 -4.61 5.44
CA SER A 117 -5.56 -5.06 4.16
C SER A 117 -4.41 -4.20 3.63
N TYR A 118 -4.57 -2.87 3.62
CA TYR A 118 -3.62 -1.97 2.95
C TYR A 118 -2.42 -1.57 3.83
N PHE A 119 -2.62 -1.35 5.12
CA PHE A 119 -1.56 -0.90 6.02
C PHE A 119 -0.89 -2.05 6.77
N ASP A 120 -1.67 -3.07 7.17
CA ASP A 120 -1.13 -4.22 7.88
C ASP A 120 -0.81 -5.40 6.95
N GLY A 121 -1.14 -5.29 5.65
CA GLY A 121 -0.80 -6.28 4.64
C GLY A 121 -1.52 -7.62 4.77
N LEU A 122 -2.61 -7.70 5.54
CA LEU A 122 -3.35 -8.93 5.74
C LEU A 122 -4.17 -9.32 4.50
N SER A 123 -4.20 -10.61 4.20
CA SER A 123 -5.13 -11.19 3.24
C SER A 123 -6.56 -11.16 3.78
N HIS A 124 -7.55 -11.28 2.92
CA HIS A 124 -8.95 -11.34 3.37
C HIS A 124 -9.24 -12.51 4.31
N SER A 125 -8.54 -13.65 4.17
CA SER A 125 -8.65 -14.78 5.08
C SER A 125 -8.09 -14.46 6.46
N GLU A 126 -6.89 -13.86 6.51
CA GLU A 126 -6.27 -13.42 7.77
C GLU A 126 -7.13 -12.36 8.47
N ILE A 127 -7.71 -11.41 7.70
CA ILE A 127 -8.63 -10.43 8.25
C ILE A 127 -9.86 -11.11 8.85
N SER A 128 -10.45 -12.10 8.15
CA SER A 128 -11.58 -12.88 8.65
C SER A 128 -11.28 -13.54 9.99
N GLU A 129 -10.09 -14.09 10.15
CA GLU A 129 -9.63 -14.72 11.40
C GLU A 129 -9.41 -13.68 12.52
N VAL A 130 -8.73 -12.55 12.20
CA VAL A 130 -8.39 -11.51 13.18
C VAL A 130 -9.62 -10.81 13.75
N ILE A 131 -10.59 -10.46 12.90
CA ILE A 131 -11.78 -9.72 13.34
C ILE A 131 -13.01 -10.61 13.56
N GLY A 132 -12.88 -11.93 13.32
CA GLY A 132 -13.93 -12.91 13.66
C GLY A 132 -15.21 -12.81 12.82
N ILE A 133 -15.12 -12.35 11.56
CA ILE A 133 -16.25 -12.27 10.65
C ILE A 133 -16.06 -13.18 9.42
N PRO A 134 -17.15 -13.64 8.77
CA PRO A 134 -17.04 -14.50 7.59
C PRO A 134 -16.23 -13.86 6.47
N LEU A 135 -15.44 -14.66 5.74
CA LEU A 135 -14.62 -14.21 4.61
C LEU A 135 -15.46 -13.49 3.53
N GLY A 136 -16.70 -13.94 3.29
CA GLY A 136 -17.63 -13.27 2.38
C GLY A 136 -17.98 -11.84 2.82
N THR A 137 -18.12 -11.63 4.13
CA THR A 137 -18.35 -10.30 4.73
C THR A 137 -17.14 -9.40 4.57
N VAL A 138 -15.92 -9.92 4.81
CA VAL A 138 -14.67 -9.17 4.57
C VAL A 138 -14.59 -8.70 3.12
N LYS A 139 -14.80 -9.61 2.15
CA LYS A 139 -14.80 -9.28 0.71
C LYS A 139 -15.87 -8.25 0.35
N GLY A 140 -17.07 -8.38 0.92
CA GLY A 140 -18.17 -7.44 0.72
C GLY A 140 -17.85 -6.04 1.24
N ARG A 141 -17.33 -5.94 2.47
CA ARG A 141 -16.91 -4.67 3.07
C ARG A 141 -15.77 -4.02 2.28
N MET A 142 -14.78 -4.80 1.84
CA MET A 142 -13.69 -4.31 1.02
C MET A 142 -14.19 -3.74 -0.31
N ARG A 143 -15.09 -4.46 -1.00
CA ARG A 143 -15.67 -4.01 -2.26
C ARG A 143 -16.42 -2.68 -2.08
N LEU A 144 -17.29 -2.60 -1.05
CA LEU A 144 -18.03 -1.38 -0.75
C LEU A 144 -17.14 -0.20 -0.38
N ALA A 145 -16.07 -0.43 0.39
CA ALA A 145 -15.08 0.59 0.72
C ALA A 145 -14.43 1.17 -0.55
N LEU A 146 -13.97 0.30 -1.44
CA LEU A 146 -13.32 0.71 -2.69
C LEU A 146 -14.29 1.40 -3.67
N GLU A 147 -15.55 0.95 -3.74
CA GLU A 147 -16.59 1.61 -4.54
C GLU A 147 -16.87 3.03 -4.03
N ARG A 148 -16.98 3.21 -2.71
CA ARG A 148 -17.16 4.54 -2.10
C ARG A 148 -15.95 5.45 -2.34
N LEU A 149 -14.74 4.97 -2.10
CA LEU A 149 -13.53 5.75 -2.35
C LEU A 149 -13.43 6.20 -3.82
N ARG A 150 -13.82 5.33 -4.76
CA ARG A 150 -13.85 5.68 -6.18
C ARG A 150 -14.89 6.77 -6.47
N SER A 151 -16.10 6.65 -5.95
CA SER A 151 -17.15 7.66 -6.17
C SER A 151 -16.81 9.02 -5.57
N LEU A 152 -16.12 9.02 -4.42
CA LEU A 152 -15.63 10.26 -3.80
C LEU A 152 -14.50 10.88 -4.63
N SER A 153 -13.55 10.09 -5.13
CA SER A 153 -12.49 10.55 -6.02
C SER A 153 -13.07 11.22 -7.28
N ASP A 154 -14.03 10.58 -7.94
CA ASP A 154 -14.69 11.13 -9.13
C ASP A 154 -15.42 12.47 -8.82
N THR A 155 -16.00 12.61 -7.64
CA THR A 155 -16.67 13.83 -7.20
C THR A 155 -15.67 14.98 -6.96
N TYR A 156 -14.50 14.67 -6.36
CA TYR A 156 -13.45 15.67 -6.13
C TYR A 156 -12.80 16.14 -7.43
N ASP A 157 -12.61 15.24 -8.41
CA ASP A 157 -12.05 15.60 -9.72
C ASP A 157 -12.99 16.54 -10.49
N LEU A 158 -14.31 16.33 -10.43
CA LEU A 158 -15.32 17.20 -11.02
C LEU A 158 -15.42 18.58 -10.38
N GLN A 159 -15.03 18.71 -9.10
CA GLN A 159 -15.00 19.98 -8.38
C GLN A 159 -13.71 20.77 -8.65
N ALA A 160 -12.61 20.09 -8.95
CA ALA A 160 -11.33 20.71 -9.25
C ALA A 160 -11.27 21.31 -10.66
N GLU A 161 -12.16 20.89 -11.57
CA GLU A 161 -12.28 21.41 -12.95
C GLU A 161 -13.23 22.63 -13.08
N ARG A 162 -13.81 23.13 -11.98
CA ARG A 162 -14.67 24.31 -11.97
C ARG A 162 -13.99 25.52 -11.37
#